data_4f3767fe18a6753e51ea1ebf13139d3b
#
_entry.id   4f3767fe18a6753e51ea1ebf13139d3b
#
_cell.length_a   1.000
_cell.length_b   1.000
_cell.length_c   1.000
_cell.angle_alpha   90.00
_cell.angle_beta   90.00
_cell.angle_gamma   90.00
#
_symmetry.space_group_name_H-M   'P 1'
#
loop_
_entity.id
_entity.type
_entity.pdbx_description
1 polymer ?
#
loop_
_entity_poly.entity_id
_entity_poly.type
_entity_poly.pdbx_seq_one_letter_code
_entity_poly.pdbx_strand_id
1 'polypeptide(L)'
;MTIRIAVAGKGGTGKTTLSALLIRYLIENHPGKSILAVDADANANLNEALGVQVHDTIGTILEETKKPNAVPTGMTKDIFIESRLMRAMVEEDAFDLLVMGNPQGPGCYCYPNDLLKGYLEKLSKSYDYMVIDNEAGLEHLSRRLLPMLDLLLVTSDSSARGVRSAGRVKEIVDSVQIAVSRMGLVIGRSREGDTAQIGGEVENTGLEFLGEIPYDPNVAEYDLNAKALFDLPADSHAVLAAHQLFKGLGL
;
A
#
# COMPACT_ATOMS: atom_id res chain seq x y z
N MET A 1 15.30 -11.98 5.64
CA MET A 1 15.09 -10.56 6.03
C MET A 1 13.96 -10.04 5.18
N THR A 2 12.93 -9.45 5.76
CA THR A 2 11.73 -9.00 5.04
C THR A 2 12.03 -7.77 4.19
N ILE A 3 11.64 -7.78 2.92
CA ILE A 3 11.67 -6.60 2.06
C ILE A 3 10.36 -5.83 2.24
N ARG A 4 10.46 -4.59 2.70
CA ARG A 4 9.32 -3.71 3.03
C ARG A 4 9.15 -2.65 1.95
N ILE A 5 8.04 -2.73 1.25
CA ILE A 5 7.72 -1.85 0.13
C ILE A 5 6.45 -1.09 0.47
N ALA A 6 6.50 0.23 0.40
CA ALA A 6 5.33 1.06 0.58
C ALA A 6 5.01 1.84 -0.70
N VAL A 7 3.73 2.02 -0.97
CA VAL A 7 3.22 2.84 -2.08
C VAL A 7 2.55 4.07 -1.49
N ALA A 8 2.96 5.26 -1.91
CA ALA A 8 2.44 6.53 -1.43
C ALA A 8 2.17 7.50 -2.58
N GLY A 9 1.35 8.50 -2.37
CA GLY A 9 1.03 9.51 -3.38
C GLY A 9 -0.33 10.16 -3.14
N LYS A 10 -0.66 11.13 -3.97
CA LYS A 10 -1.94 11.83 -3.91
C LYS A 10 -3.11 10.89 -4.23
N GLY A 11 -4.32 11.26 -3.78
CA GLY A 11 -5.55 10.55 -4.16
C GLY A 11 -5.72 10.44 -5.68
N GLY A 12 -6.10 9.25 -6.14
CA GLY A 12 -6.37 8.98 -7.56
C GLY A 12 -5.12 8.82 -8.45
N THR A 13 -3.91 8.70 -7.91
CA THR A 13 -2.67 8.49 -8.70
C THR A 13 -2.35 7.04 -9.02
N GLY A 14 -3.22 6.09 -8.64
CA GLY A 14 -3.05 4.66 -8.94
C GLY A 14 -2.22 3.90 -7.91
N LYS A 15 -2.19 4.34 -6.64
CA LYS A 15 -1.50 3.63 -5.56
C LYS A 15 -1.96 2.18 -5.43
N THR A 16 -3.26 1.97 -5.21
CA THR A 16 -3.86 0.65 -5.04
C THR A 16 -3.66 -0.23 -6.27
N THR A 17 -3.78 0.34 -7.48
CA THR A 17 -3.47 -0.36 -8.72
C THR A 17 -2.03 -0.83 -8.74
N LEU A 18 -1.07 0.05 -8.41
CA LEU A 18 0.35 -0.29 -8.37
C LEU A 18 0.65 -1.33 -7.30
N SER A 19 0.00 -1.23 -6.12
CA SER A 19 0.12 -2.20 -5.02
C SER A 19 -0.38 -3.59 -5.44
N ALA A 20 -1.55 -3.67 -6.09
CA ALA A 20 -2.09 -4.93 -6.58
C ALA A 20 -1.20 -5.56 -7.67
N LEU A 21 -0.70 -4.76 -8.62
CA LEU A 21 0.23 -5.22 -9.66
C LEU A 21 1.58 -5.67 -9.07
N LEU A 22 2.06 -5.02 -8.01
CA LEU A 22 3.28 -5.43 -7.31
C LEU A 22 3.09 -6.78 -6.60
N ILE A 23 1.98 -6.97 -5.89
CA ILE A 23 1.68 -8.23 -5.21
C ILE A 23 1.60 -9.36 -6.24
N ARG A 24 0.88 -9.14 -7.36
CA ARG A 24 0.82 -10.09 -8.46
C ARG A 24 2.21 -10.43 -9.00
N TYR A 25 3.04 -9.43 -9.29
CA TYR A 25 4.40 -9.63 -9.76
C TYR A 25 5.22 -10.49 -8.80
N LEU A 26 5.14 -10.22 -7.50
CA LEU A 26 5.88 -10.97 -6.48
C LEU A 26 5.45 -12.43 -6.44
N ILE A 27 4.14 -12.72 -6.54
CA ILE A 27 3.61 -14.08 -6.58
C ILE A 27 4.11 -14.83 -7.82
N GLU A 28 4.03 -14.20 -8.99
CA GLU A 28 4.39 -14.82 -10.27
C GLU A 28 5.91 -15.06 -10.41
N ASN A 29 6.75 -14.18 -9.84
CA ASN A 29 8.21 -14.24 -10.03
C ASN A 29 8.98 -14.79 -8.83
N HIS A 30 8.35 -14.91 -7.66
CA HIS A 30 8.97 -15.45 -6.44
C HIS A 30 8.11 -16.58 -5.82
N PRO A 31 7.91 -17.70 -6.54
CA PRO A 31 7.07 -18.78 -6.04
C PRO A 31 7.58 -19.33 -4.70
N GLY A 32 6.68 -19.53 -3.76
CA GLY A 32 6.98 -20.03 -2.41
C GLY A 32 7.49 -18.97 -1.43
N LYS A 33 7.55 -17.71 -1.83
CA LYS A 33 7.81 -16.59 -0.90
C LYS A 33 6.53 -16.14 -0.21
N SER A 34 6.64 -15.86 1.10
CA SER A 34 5.53 -15.36 1.88
C SER A 34 5.36 -13.85 1.70
N ILE A 35 4.14 -13.42 1.37
CA ILE A 35 3.81 -12.02 1.09
C ILE A 35 2.72 -11.55 2.04
N LEU A 36 2.96 -10.44 2.74
CA LEU A 36 1.94 -9.72 3.50
C LEU A 36 1.54 -8.45 2.76
N ALA A 37 0.30 -8.39 2.32
CA ALA A 37 -0.34 -7.18 1.83
C ALA A 37 -0.96 -6.41 3.01
N VAL A 38 -0.76 -5.11 3.07
CA VAL A 38 -1.32 -4.24 4.11
C VAL A 38 -2.06 -3.10 3.44
N ASP A 39 -3.37 -3.06 3.63
CA ASP A 39 -4.18 -1.89 3.27
C ASP A 39 -4.21 -0.93 4.46
N ALA A 40 -3.46 0.14 4.37
CA ALA A 40 -3.38 1.19 5.38
C ALA A 40 -4.33 2.37 5.09
N ASP A 41 -5.20 2.25 4.08
CA ASP A 41 -6.24 3.23 3.77
C ASP A 41 -7.51 2.94 4.58
N ALA A 42 -8.08 3.98 5.19
CA ALA A 42 -9.35 3.87 5.89
C ALA A 42 -10.51 3.46 4.96
N ASN A 43 -10.41 3.76 3.67
CA ASN A 43 -11.44 3.40 2.68
C ASN A 43 -11.36 1.93 2.23
N ALA A 44 -10.26 1.24 2.51
CA ALA A 44 -10.09 -0.18 2.25
C ALA A 44 -10.40 -0.59 0.79
N ASN A 45 -9.51 -0.25 -0.14
CA ASN A 45 -9.70 -0.53 -1.57
C ASN A 45 -8.80 -1.66 -2.09
N LEU A 46 -7.73 -2.02 -1.36
CA LEU A 46 -6.77 -3.03 -1.81
C LEU A 46 -7.39 -4.42 -1.87
N ASN A 47 -8.29 -4.74 -0.93
CA ASN A 47 -9.02 -6.00 -0.94
C ASN A 47 -9.85 -6.19 -2.20
N GLU A 48 -10.54 -5.13 -2.67
CA GLU A 48 -11.31 -5.18 -3.91
C GLU A 48 -10.39 -5.34 -5.12
N ALA A 49 -9.27 -4.61 -5.15
CA ALA A 49 -8.28 -4.73 -6.20
C ALA A 49 -7.63 -6.13 -6.27
N LEU A 50 -7.53 -6.83 -5.15
CA LEU A 50 -7.01 -8.21 -5.06
C LEU A 50 -8.10 -9.28 -5.21
N GLY A 51 -9.40 -8.90 -5.25
CA GLY A 51 -10.52 -9.84 -5.34
C GLY A 51 -10.83 -10.61 -4.05
N VAL A 52 -10.43 -10.06 -2.90
CA VAL A 52 -10.52 -10.71 -1.59
C VAL A 52 -11.66 -10.13 -0.77
N GLN A 53 -12.43 -10.99 -0.09
CA GLN A 53 -13.45 -10.57 0.86
C GLN A 53 -12.86 -10.41 2.25
N VAL A 54 -13.12 -9.25 2.87
CA VAL A 54 -12.67 -8.92 4.22
C VAL A 54 -13.86 -8.84 5.16
N HIS A 55 -13.83 -9.60 6.25
CA HIS A 55 -14.90 -9.62 7.24
C HIS A 55 -14.60 -8.71 8.43
N ASP A 56 -13.37 -8.71 8.90
CA ASP A 56 -12.91 -7.90 10.02
C ASP A 56 -11.77 -6.98 9.57
N THR A 57 -11.81 -5.73 10.02
CA THR A 57 -10.73 -4.78 9.84
C THR A 57 -10.15 -4.40 11.20
N ILE A 58 -8.96 -3.80 11.21
CA ILE A 58 -8.38 -3.26 12.45
C ILE A 58 -9.33 -2.26 13.10
N GLY A 59 -9.98 -1.42 12.27
CA GLY A 59 -10.98 -0.45 12.72
C GLY A 59 -12.15 -1.11 13.44
N THR A 60 -12.75 -2.16 12.88
CA THR A 60 -13.89 -2.86 13.49
C THR A 60 -13.50 -3.55 14.78
N ILE A 61 -12.33 -4.17 14.86
CA ILE A 61 -11.82 -4.79 16.09
C ILE A 61 -11.66 -3.74 17.20
N LEU A 62 -11.11 -2.59 16.89
CA LEU A 62 -10.92 -1.52 17.87
C LEU A 62 -12.25 -0.97 18.39
N GLU A 63 -13.26 -0.83 17.52
CA GLU A 63 -14.61 -0.45 17.94
C GLU A 63 -15.23 -1.50 18.89
N GLU A 64 -15.04 -2.78 18.58
CA GLU A 64 -15.50 -3.84 19.48
C GLU A 64 -14.85 -3.74 20.87
N THR A 65 -13.57 -3.42 20.96
CA THR A 65 -12.86 -3.31 22.24
C THR A 65 -13.29 -2.13 23.12
N LYS A 66 -14.03 -1.17 22.55
CA LYS A 66 -14.60 -0.04 23.29
C LYS A 66 -15.92 -0.41 24.00
N LYS A 67 -16.57 -1.50 23.58
CA LYS A 67 -17.84 -1.95 24.19
C LYS A 67 -17.63 -2.39 25.64
N PRO A 68 -18.59 -2.11 26.56
CA PRO A 68 -18.52 -2.62 27.91
C PRO A 68 -18.40 -4.16 27.92
N ASN A 69 -17.51 -4.70 28.72
CA ASN A 69 -17.27 -6.15 28.86
C ASN A 69 -16.79 -6.87 27.58
N ALA A 70 -16.25 -6.15 26.60
CA ALA A 70 -15.72 -6.74 25.37
C ALA A 70 -14.51 -7.67 25.63
N VAL A 71 -13.69 -7.34 26.62
CA VAL A 71 -12.52 -8.13 26.99
C VAL A 71 -12.96 -9.23 27.98
N PRO A 72 -12.72 -10.52 27.66
CA PRO A 72 -13.05 -11.62 28.55
C PRO A 72 -12.36 -11.52 29.92
N THR A 73 -13.03 -11.98 30.97
CA THR A 73 -12.47 -12.01 32.34
C THR A 73 -11.17 -12.84 32.35
N GLY A 74 -10.10 -12.26 32.91
CA GLY A 74 -8.79 -12.92 32.98
C GLY A 74 -7.88 -12.68 31.79
N MET A 75 -8.33 -11.93 30.77
CA MET A 75 -7.51 -11.53 29.61
C MET A 75 -7.16 -10.04 29.68
N THR A 76 -5.95 -9.66 29.35
CA THR A 76 -5.60 -8.25 29.18
C THR A 76 -6.13 -7.72 27.85
N LYS A 77 -6.36 -6.40 27.76
CA LYS A 77 -6.86 -5.77 26.54
C LYS A 77 -5.91 -6.01 25.37
N ASP A 78 -4.61 -5.95 25.60
CA ASP A 78 -3.59 -6.14 24.56
C ASP A 78 -3.61 -7.54 23.99
N ILE A 79 -3.68 -8.58 24.85
CA ILE A 79 -3.80 -9.99 24.42
C ILE A 79 -5.09 -10.20 23.63
N PHE A 80 -6.18 -9.60 24.09
CA PHE A 80 -7.48 -9.69 23.39
C PHE A 80 -7.37 -9.07 21.98
N ILE A 81 -6.84 -7.85 21.89
CA ILE A 81 -6.65 -7.17 20.61
C ILE A 81 -5.74 -7.99 19.70
N GLU A 82 -4.60 -8.46 20.19
CA GLU A 82 -3.66 -9.26 19.39
C GLU A 82 -4.33 -10.54 18.84
N SER A 83 -5.12 -11.24 19.67
CA SER A 83 -5.88 -12.42 19.23
C SER A 83 -6.92 -12.08 18.15
N ARG A 84 -7.52 -10.90 18.21
CA ARG A 84 -8.50 -10.44 17.21
C ARG A 84 -7.82 -10.01 15.93
N LEU A 85 -6.66 -9.32 16.01
CA LEU A 85 -5.87 -8.93 14.84
C LEU A 85 -5.40 -10.16 14.05
N MET A 86 -5.00 -11.24 14.74
CA MET A 86 -4.69 -12.51 14.06
C MET A 86 -5.88 -13.08 13.27
N ARG A 87 -7.11 -12.88 13.75
CA ARG A 87 -8.33 -13.33 13.05
C ARG A 87 -8.77 -12.39 11.93
N ALA A 88 -8.35 -11.12 11.97
CA ALA A 88 -8.64 -10.16 10.92
C ALA A 88 -7.72 -10.31 9.71
N MET A 89 -6.64 -11.06 9.85
CA MET A 89 -5.80 -11.40 8.74
C MET A 89 -6.53 -12.38 7.83
N VAL A 90 -6.65 -12.03 6.56
CA VAL A 90 -7.20 -12.91 5.53
C VAL A 90 -6.03 -13.68 4.95
N GLU A 91 -6.07 -14.99 5.07
CA GLU A 91 -5.04 -15.91 4.57
C GLU A 91 -5.50 -16.48 3.22
N GLU A 92 -4.80 -16.11 2.15
CA GLU A 92 -4.99 -16.64 0.81
C GLU A 92 -3.83 -17.59 0.46
N ASP A 93 -4.00 -18.42 -0.56
CA ASP A 93 -2.98 -19.41 -0.95
C ASP A 93 -1.61 -18.79 -1.30
N ALA A 94 -1.60 -17.55 -1.81
CA ALA A 94 -0.39 -16.89 -2.32
C ALA A 94 0.07 -15.68 -1.51
N PHE A 95 -0.78 -15.12 -0.67
CA PHE A 95 -0.47 -13.95 0.17
C PHE A 95 -1.47 -13.85 1.33
N ASP A 96 -1.07 -13.13 2.36
CA ASP A 96 -1.97 -12.73 3.44
C ASP A 96 -2.32 -11.24 3.31
N LEU A 97 -3.54 -10.86 3.71
CA LEU A 97 -4.01 -9.49 3.67
C LEU A 97 -4.45 -9.00 5.05
N LEU A 98 -3.98 -7.82 5.44
CA LEU A 98 -4.42 -7.09 6.62
C LEU A 98 -4.98 -5.73 6.22
N VAL A 99 -6.19 -5.41 6.69
CA VAL A 99 -6.89 -4.18 6.31
C VAL A 99 -7.11 -3.28 7.52
N MET A 100 -6.72 -2.00 7.38
CA MET A 100 -6.95 -0.97 8.41
C MET A 100 -8.45 -0.71 8.62
N GLY A 101 -9.15 -0.39 7.56
CA GLY A 101 -10.55 0.01 7.60
C GLY A 101 -10.78 1.31 8.38
N ASN A 102 -12.01 1.76 8.40
CA ASN A 102 -12.41 3.02 9.05
C ASN A 102 -12.93 2.76 10.46
N PRO A 103 -12.18 3.11 11.53
CA PRO A 103 -12.73 3.10 12.88
C PRO A 103 -13.84 4.16 13.00
N GLN A 104 -15.04 3.76 13.39
CA GLN A 104 -16.18 4.64 13.53
C GLN A 104 -16.10 5.47 14.82
N GLY A 105 -16.55 6.72 14.77
CA GLY A 105 -16.71 7.60 15.93
C GLY A 105 -15.65 8.71 16.03
N PRO A 106 -15.90 9.70 16.90
CA PRO A 106 -14.97 10.79 17.14
C PRO A 106 -13.73 10.25 17.87
N GLY A 107 -12.57 10.36 17.25
CA GLY A 107 -11.31 9.94 17.85
C GLY A 107 -10.12 10.12 16.93
N CYS A 108 -8.95 10.29 17.53
CA CYS A 108 -7.70 10.29 16.79
C CYS A 108 -7.38 8.85 16.31
N TYR A 109 -6.95 8.71 15.07
CA TYR A 109 -6.42 7.45 14.51
C TYR A 109 -5.07 7.03 15.13
N CYS A 110 -4.56 7.77 16.12
CA CYS A 110 -3.25 7.52 16.73
C CYS A 110 -3.16 6.12 17.34
N TYR A 111 -4.15 5.75 18.17
CA TYR A 111 -4.15 4.43 18.83
C TYR A 111 -4.29 3.25 17.85
N PRO A 112 -5.22 3.26 16.86
CA PRO A 112 -5.25 2.27 15.79
C PRO A 112 -3.92 2.10 15.06
N ASN A 113 -3.28 3.21 14.73
CA ASN A 113 -2.00 3.20 14.03
C ASN A 113 -0.86 2.64 14.89
N ASP A 114 -0.82 2.98 16.19
CA ASP A 114 0.21 2.46 17.10
C ASP A 114 0.07 0.94 17.27
N LEU A 115 -1.16 0.42 17.34
CA LEU A 115 -1.43 -1.00 17.38
C LEU A 115 -1.01 -1.69 16.09
N LEU A 116 -1.42 -1.15 14.95
CA LEU A 116 -1.02 -1.67 13.63
C LEU A 116 0.50 -1.69 13.51
N LYS A 117 1.17 -0.60 13.88
CA LYS A 117 2.63 -0.52 13.87
C LYS A 117 3.25 -1.64 14.68
N GLY A 118 2.87 -1.81 15.95
CA GLY A 118 3.40 -2.87 16.81
C GLY A 118 3.14 -4.27 16.25
N TYR A 119 1.99 -4.48 15.61
CA TYR A 119 1.65 -5.74 14.98
C TYR A 119 2.45 -6.00 13.71
N LEU A 120 2.58 -5.00 12.83
CA LEU A 120 3.41 -5.09 11.62
C LEU A 120 4.89 -5.33 11.94
N GLU A 121 5.43 -4.71 12.99
CA GLU A 121 6.79 -4.97 13.45
C GLU A 121 7.01 -6.44 13.86
N LYS A 122 6.01 -7.06 14.51
CA LYS A 122 6.04 -8.49 14.85
C LYS A 122 5.94 -9.35 13.60
N LEU A 123 4.96 -9.09 12.73
CA LEU A 123 4.73 -9.83 11.49
C LEU A 123 5.88 -9.72 10.50
N SER A 124 6.58 -8.57 10.50
CA SER A 124 7.70 -8.35 9.57
C SER A 124 8.81 -9.40 9.66
N LYS A 125 8.84 -10.22 10.71
CA LYS A 125 9.83 -11.29 10.87
C LYS A 125 9.42 -12.61 10.22
N SER A 126 8.15 -12.73 9.84
CA SER A 126 7.54 -13.98 9.34
C SER A 126 7.32 -13.98 7.84
N TYR A 127 7.46 -12.83 7.16
CA TYR A 127 7.23 -12.69 5.73
C TYR A 127 8.52 -12.34 4.99
N ASP A 128 8.63 -12.81 3.72
CA ASP A 128 9.71 -12.41 2.81
C ASP A 128 9.48 -11.00 2.26
N TYR A 129 8.22 -10.69 1.93
CA TYR A 129 7.80 -9.38 1.41
C TYR A 129 6.65 -8.79 2.23
N MET A 130 6.66 -7.47 2.40
CA MET A 130 5.55 -6.72 2.96
C MET A 130 5.25 -5.53 2.04
N VAL A 131 4.04 -5.51 1.49
CA VAL A 131 3.57 -4.45 0.58
C VAL A 131 2.51 -3.63 1.28
N ILE A 132 2.74 -2.32 1.43
CA ILE A 132 1.84 -1.40 2.14
C ILE A 132 1.25 -0.41 1.17
N ASP A 133 -0.07 -0.48 0.98
CA ASP A 133 -0.85 0.53 0.27
C ASP A 133 -1.27 1.63 1.24
N ASN A 134 -0.70 2.82 1.10
CA ASN A 134 -0.98 3.92 2.02
C ASN A 134 -2.21 4.71 1.58
N GLU A 135 -2.93 5.24 2.56
CA GLU A 135 -4.00 6.19 2.35
C GLU A 135 -3.53 7.39 1.50
N ALA A 136 -4.47 7.99 0.79
CA ALA A 136 -4.24 9.21 0.05
C ALA A 136 -3.95 10.38 1.02
N GLY A 137 -2.82 11.04 0.80
CA GLY A 137 -2.40 12.18 1.62
C GLY A 137 -1.02 11.97 2.24
N LEU A 138 -0.28 13.06 2.29
CA LEU A 138 1.10 13.06 2.76
C LEU A 138 1.18 12.90 4.30
N GLU A 139 0.06 13.18 4.99
CA GLU A 139 -0.04 13.19 6.45
C GLU A 139 0.03 11.77 7.04
N HIS A 140 -0.38 10.76 6.27
CA HIS A 140 -0.42 9.36 6.73
C HIS A 140 0.96 8.71 6.78
N LEU A 141 1.89 9.11 5.93
CA LEU A 141 3.31 8.74 6.05
C LEU A 141 3.90 9.20 7.40
N SER A 142 3.41 10.34 7.92
CA SER A 142 3.85 10.85 9.23
C SER A 142 3.49 9.92 10.39
N ARG A 143 2.54 9.00 10.20
CA ARG A 143 2.12 8.04 11.23
C ARG A 143 3.11 6.89 11.43
N ARG A 144 4.14 6.77 10.58
CA ARG A 144 5.27 5.84 10.73
C ARG A 144 4.82 4.41 11.03
N LEU A 145 3.99 3.82 10.16
CA LEU A 145 3.56 2.43 10.33
C LEU A 145 4.75 1.47 10.43
N LEU A 146 5.83 1.77 9.69
CA LEU A 146 7.10 1.07 9.83
C LEU A 146 8.24 2.06 10.07
N PRO A 147 9.21 1.72 10.93
CA PRO A 147 10.37 2.57 11.20
C PRO A 147 11.35 2.61 10.02
N MET A 148 11.31 1.60 9.16
CA MET A 148 12.20 1.45 8.02
C MET A 148 11.45 0.85 6.83
N LEU A 149 11.72 1.39 5.64
CA LEU A 149 11.28 0.88 4.35
C LEU A 149 12.50 0.58 3.48
N ASP A 150 12.46 -0.54 2.78
CA ASP A 150 13.49 -0.88 1.80
C ASP A 150 13.24 -0.13 0.49
N LEU A 151 11.95 0.04 0.12
CA LEU A 151 11.54 0.78 -1.07
C LEU A 151 10.27 1.58 -0.79
N LEU A 152 10.27 2.85 -1.19
CA LEU A 152 9.07 3.70 -1.24
C LEU A 152 8.78 4.10 -2.69
N LEU A 153 7.68 3.58 -3.22
CA LEU A 153 7.15 3.92 -4.54
C LEU A 153 6.21 5.13 -4.39
N VAL A 154 6.62 6.27 -4.93
CA VAL A 154 5.81 7.49 -4.91
C VAL A 154 5.06 7.59 -6.23
N THR A 155 3.72 7.53 -6.20
CA THR A 155 2.90 7.60 -7.42
C THR A 155 2.45 9.02 -7.73
N SER A 156 2.44 9.36 -9.02
CA SER A 156 1.87 10.59 -9.57
C SER A 156 1.10 10.30 -10.86
N ASP A 157 0.17 11.17 -11.20
CA ASP A 157 -0.30 11.26 -12.59
C ASP A 157 0.72 12.03 -13.44
N SER A 158 0.53 12.05 -14.78
CA SER A 158 1.41 12.74 -15.74
C SER A 158 1.22 14.26 -15.78
N SER A 159 0.67 14.87 -14.73
CA SER A 159 0.53 16.32 -14.64
C SER A 159 1.67 16.97 -13.84
N ALA A 160 2.10 18.16 -14.25
CA ALA A 160 3.09 18.94 -13.50
C ALA A 160 2.70 19.17 -12.02
N ARG A 161 1.40 19.32 -11.73
CA ARG A 161 0.90 19.48 -10.37
C ARG A 161 0.98 18.15 -9.57
N GLY A 162 0.70 17.04 -10.23
CA GLY A 162 0.84 15.71 -9.63
C GLY A 162 2.29 15.45 -9.24
N VAL A 163 3.20 15.68 -10.17
CA VAL A 163 4.64 15.47 -9.97
C VAL A 163 5.19 16.36 -8.84
N ARG A 164 4.84 17.65 -8.81
CA ARG A 164 5.20 18.52 -7.67
C ARG A 164 4.65 18.02 -6.34
N SER A 165 3.44 17.45 -6.34
CA SER A 165 2.89 16.82 -5.12
C SER A 165 3.68 15.59 -4.69
N ALA A 166 4.17 14.79 -5.65
CA ALA A 166 5.05 13.66 -5.35
C ALA A 166 6.37 14.12 -4.71
N GLY A 167 6.96 15.22 -5.17
CA GLY A 167 8.15 15.82 -4.54
C GLY A 167 7.96 16.14 -3.05
N ARG A 168 6.77 16.58 -2.64
CA ARG A 168 6.45 16.83 -1.23
C ARG A 168 6.46 15.57 -0.36
N VAL A 169 6.25 14.38 -0.94
CA VAL A 169 6.37 13.11 -0.20
C VAL A 169 7.77 12.98 0.36
N LYS A 170 8.79 13.29 -0.45
CA LYS A 170 10.19 13.26 -0.02
C LYS A 170 10.44 14.21 1.15
N GLU A 171 9.97 15.45 1.07
CA GLU A 171 10.11 16.43 2.15
C GLU A 171 9.49 15.93 3.47
N ILE A 172 8.34 15.26 3.38
CA ILE A 172 7.66 14.70 4.56
C ILE A 172 8.45 13.53 5.13
N VAL A 173 8.88 12.58 4.29
CA VAL A 173 9.71 11.44 4.72
C VAL A 173 10.95 11.94 5.47
N ASP A 174 11.62 12.95 4.93
CA ASP A 174 12.80 13.56 5.56
C ASP A 174 12.43 14.23 6.91
N SER A 175 11.27 14.94 6.97
CA SER A 175 10.83 15.62 8.18
C SER A 175 10.42 14.68 9.32
N VAL A 176 9.82 13.53 8.98
CA VAL A 176 9.36 12.55 9.98
C VAL A 176 10.40 11.47 10.28
N GLN A 177 11.58 11.53 9.66
CA GLN A 177 12.71 10.64 9.91
C GLN A 177 12.36 9.14 9.73
N ILE A 178 11.59 8.81 8.69
CA ILE A 178 11.44 7.42 8.27
C ILE A 178 12.71 7.02 7.52
N ALA A 179 13.34 5.93 7.94
CA ALA A 179 14.48 5.38 7.21
C ALA A 179 13.97 4.71 5.91
N VAL A 180 14.33 5.25 4.74
CA VAL A 180 13.98 4.68 3.44
C VAL A 180 15.28 4.39 2.68
N SER A 181 15.51 3.13 2.30
CA SER A 181 16.73 2.74 1.59
C SER A 181 16.72 3.23 0.14
N ARG A 182 15.56 3.15 -0.54
CA ARG A 182 15.38 3.65 -1.90
C ARG A 182 14.00 4.28 -2.04
N MET A 183 13.93 5.44 -2.68
CA MET A 183 12.67 6.15 -2.94
C MET A 183 12.65 6.62 -4.38
N GLY A 184 11.53 6.38 -5.08
CA GLY A 184 11.43 6.84 -6.45
C GLY A 184 10.01 7.07 -6.92
N LEU A 185 9.92 7.78 -8.04
CA LEU A 185 8.69 8.24 -8.66
C LEU A 185 8.23 7.26 -9.73
N VAL A 186 6.97 6.87 -9.66
CA VAL A 186 6.25 6.12 -10.69
C VAL A 186 5.12 7.00 -11.24
N ILE A 187 5.12 7.27 -12.55
CA ILE A 187 4.05 8.00 -13.22
C ILE A 187 2.97 7.00 -13.62
N GLY A 188 1.76 7.15 -13.09
CA GLY A 188 0.61 6.32 -13.44
C GLY A 188 -0.26 6.95 -14.54
N ARG A 189 -0.92 6.09 -15.31
CA ARG A 189 -1.87 6.47 -16.37
C ARG A 189 -1.28 7.44 -17.41
N SER A 190 0.03 7.28 -17.70
CA SER A 190 0.72 8.10 -18.71
C SER A 190 0.20 7.80 -20.11
N ARG A 191 0.29 8.80 -20.97
CA ARG A 191 0.10 8.66 -22.40
C ARG A 191 1.45 8.90 -23.09
N GLU A 192 1.53 8.46 -24.34
CA GLU A 192 2.74 8.64 -25.14
C GLU A 192 3.21 10.10 -25.15
N GLY A 193 4.44 10.33 -24.77
CA GLY A 193 5.07 11.66 -24.73
C GLY A 193 4.80 12.50 -23.47
N ASP A 194 3.87 12.09 -22.58
CA ASP A 194 3.56 12.85 -21.36
C ASP A 194 4.81 13.05 -20.49
N THR A 195 5.54 11.98 -20.24
CA THR A 195 6.70 11.98 -19.35
C THR A 195 7.82 12.86 -19.86
N ALA A 196 8.01 12.91 -21.18
CA ALA A 196 8.99 13.81 -21.81
C ALA A 196 8.62 15.29 -21.59
N GLN A 197 7.34 15.64 -21.61
CA GLN A 197 6.88 17.02 -21.43
C GLN A 197 7.06 17.50 -19.97
N ILE A 198 7.01 16.60 -18.99
CA ILE A 198 7.14 16.95 -17.58
C ILE A 198 8.52 16.63 -16.99
N GLY A 199 9.50 16.28 -17.83
CA GLY A 199 10.85 15.87 -17.39
C GLY A 199 11.49 16.85 -16.41
N GLY A 200 11.42 18.16 -16.68
CA GLY A 200 11.94 19.18 -15.76
C GLY A 200 11.23 19.20 -14.39
N GLU A 201 9.93 18.91 -14.34
CA GLU A 201 9.21 18.81 -13.07
C GLU A 201 9.63 17.53 -12.31
N VAL A 202 9.88 16.43 -13.03
CA VAL A 202 10.38 15.18 -12.43
C VAL A 202 11.76 15.42 -11.80
N GLU A 203 12.68 16.04 -12.51
CA GLU A 203 14.01 16.39 -12.00
C GLU A 203 13.93 17.27 -10.73
N ASN A 204 13.03 18.25 -10.72
CA ASN A 204 12.83 19.17 -9.60
C ASN A 204 12.32 18.47 -8.32
N THR A 205 11.73 17.26 -8.41
CA THR A 205 11.31 16.51 -7.21
C THR A 205 12.49 15.98 -6.41
N GLY A 206 13.64 15.78 -7.03
CA GLY A 206 14.78 15.07 -6.44
C GLY A 206 14.51 13.60 -6.13
N LEU A 207 13.41 13.02 -6.68
CA LEU A 207 13.13 11.59 -6.64
C LEU A 207 13.78 10.89 -7.84
N GLU A 208 14.23 9.66 -7.64
CA GLU A 208 14.63 8.79 -8.74
C GLU A 208 13.41 8.50 -9.62
N PHE A 209 13.47 8.75 -10.93
CA PHE A 209 12.42 8.31 -11.84
C PHE A 209 12.57 6.81 -12.10
N LEU A 210 11.59 6.03 -11.62
CA LEU A 210 11.62 4.57 -11.73
C LEU A 210 10.97 4.05 -13.01
N GLY A 211 10.01 4.79 -13.54
CA GLY A 211 9.28 4.42 -14.75
C GLY A 211 7.83 4.89 -14.74
N GLU A 212 7.07 4.38 -15.69
CA GLU A 212 5.66 4.73 -15.86
C GLU A 212 4.77 3.49 -16.08
N ILE A 213 3.54 3.60 -15.61
CA ILE A 213 2.45 2.68 -15.91
C ILE A 213 1.52 3.40 -16.87
N PRO A 214 1.42 2.97 -18.13
CA PRO A 214 0.61 3.64 -19.13
C PRO A 214 -0.88 3.55 -18.79
N TYR A 215 -1.67 4.46 -19.38
CA TYR A 215 -3.10 4.32 -19.38
C TYR A 215 -3.49 3.00 -20.07
N ASP A 216 -4.30 2.21 -19.39
CA ASP A 216 -4.77 0.92 -19.88
C ASP A 216 -6.30 0.87 -19.82
N PRO A 217 -6.98 0.67 -20.97
CA PRO A 217 -8.43 0.52 -21.01
C PRO A 217 -8.94 -0.66 -20.17
N ASN A 218 -8.15 -1.74 -20.03
CA ASN A 218 -8.54 -2.88 -19.21
C ASN A 218 -8.63 -2.48 -17.73
N VAL A 219 -7.67 -1.70 -17.21
CA VAL A 219 -7.73 -1.18 -15.84
C VAL A 219 -9.00 -0.36 -15.64
N ALA A 220 -9.30 0.54 -16.57
CA ALA A 220 -10.52 1.38 -16.50
C ALA A 220 -11.81 0.54 -16.55
N GLU A 221 -11.85 -0.51 -17.37
CA GLU A 221 -12.99 -1.43 -17.44
C GLU A 221 -13.16 -2.24 -16.15
N TYR A 222 -12.06 -2.72 -15.58
CA TYR A 222 -12.08 -3.50 -14.34
C TYR A 222 -12.54 -2.65 -13.16
N ASP A 223 -12.02 -1.43 -13.01
CA ASP A 223 -12.48 -0.47 -12.00
C ASP A 223 -13.97 -0.14 -12.15
N LEU A 224 -14.44 0.12 -13.37
CA LEU A 224 -15.84 0.43 -13.64
C LEU A 224 -16.79 -0.73 -13.27
N ASN A 225 -16.36 -1.96 -13.45
CA ASN A 225 -17.16 -3.16 -13.20
C ASN A 225 -16.86 -3.81 -11.84
N ALA A 226 -16.10 -3.16 -10.95
CA ALA A 226 -15.67 -3.68 -9.66
C ALA A 226 -15.05 -5.10 -9.77
N LYS A 227 -14.26 -5.32 -10.83
CA LYS A 227 -13.48 -6.55 -11.03
C LYS A 227 -12.11 -6.41 -10.35
N ALA A 228 -11.58 -7.51 -9.86
CA ALA A 228 -10.25 -7.51 -9.26
C ALA A 228 -9.15 -7.14 -10.27
N LEU A 229 -8.35 -6.14 -9.97
CA LEU A 229 -7.20 -5.75 -10.81
C LEU A 229 -6.13 -6.84 -10.86
N PHE A 230 -6.12 -7.70 -9.86
CA PHE A 230 -5.29 -8.90 -9.82
C PHE A 230 -5.52 -9.84 -11.01
N ASP A 231 -6.75 -9.87 -11.54
CA ASP A 231 -7.17 -10.72 -12.65
C ASP A 231 -7.01 -10.05 -14.03
N LEU A 232 -6.35 -8.91 -14.11
CA LEU A 232 -6.07 -8.27 -15.39
C LEU A 232 -5.39 -9.25 -16.37
N PRO A 233 -5.70 -9.19 -17.68
CA PRO A 233 -5.00 -10.01 -18.68
C PRO A 233 -3.48 -9.84 -18.60
N ALA A 234 -2.72 -10.91 -18.76
CA ALA A 234 -1.27 -10.88 -18.68
C ALA A 234 -0.61 -9.98 -19.76
N ASP A 235 -1.30 -9.76 -20.87
CA ASP A 235 -0.90 -8.89 -21.98
C ASP A 235 -1.41 -7.44 -21.83
N SER A 236 -2.08 -7.12 -20.73
CA SER A 236 -2.49 -5.77 -20.37
C SER A 236 -1.27 -4.84 -20.29
N HIS A 237 -1.37 -3.66 -20.88
CA HIS A 237 -0.26 -2.70 -20.90
C HIS A 237 0.22 -2.34 -19.50
N ALA A 238 -0.69 -2.20 -18.55
CA ALA A 238 -0.37 -1.90 -17.16
C ALA A 238 0.40 -3.06 -16.50
N VAL A 239 -0.01 -4.31 -16.74
CA VAL A 239 0.68 -5.49 -16.22
C VAL A 239 2.09 -5.61 -16.78
N LEU A 240 2.24 -5.49 -18.11
CA LEU A 240 3.54 -5.58 -18.77
C LEU A 240 4.51 -4.48 -18.28
N ALA A 241 4.02 -3.23 -18.19
CA ALA A 241 4.82 -2.11 -17.71
C ALA A 241 5.22 -2.28 -16.23
N ALA A 242 4.29 -2.74 -15.38
CA ALA A 242 4.56 -3.02 -13.97
C ALA A 242 5.62 -4.12 -13.81
N HIS A 243 5.52 -5.21 -14.57
CA HIS A 243 6.53 -6.28 -14.57
C HIS A 243 7.91 -5.78 -14.97
N GLN A 244 7.97 -4.95 -16.01
CA GLN A 244 9.23 -4.33 -16.46
C GLN A 244 9.83 -3.43 -15.37
N LEU A 245 8.99 -2.60 -14.75
CA LEU A 245 9.36 -1.72 -13.65
C LEU A 245 9.95 -2.50 -12.47
N PHE A 246 9.22 -3.48 -11.96
CA PHE A 246 9.63 -4.23 -10.76
C PHE A 246 10.86 -5.11 -11.02
N LYS A 247 10.96 -5.71 -12.19
CA LYS A 247 12.18 -6.42 -12.62
C LYS A 247 13.40 -5.48 -12.66
N GLY A 248 13.22 -4.25 -13.17
CA GLY A 248 14.27 -3.22 -13.19
C GLY A 248 14.69 -2.77 -11.80
N LEU A 249 13.84 -2.89 -10.79
CA LEU A 249 14.13 -2.59 -9.39
C LEU A 249 14.86 -3.73 -8.65
N GLY A 250 14.94 -4.91 -9.28
CA GLY A 250 15.57 -6.09 -8.68
C GLY A 250 14.67 -6.81 -7.67
N LEU A 251 13.37 -6.59 -7.80
CA LEU A 251 12.34 -7.30 -7.05
C LEU A 251 12.06 -8.65 -7.67
#